data_8c652c006a7c7a3c54f1f0ef1a6de19d
#
_entry.id   8c652c006a7c7a3c54f1f0ef1a6de19d
#
_cell.length_a   1.000
_cell.length_b   1.000
_cell.length_c   1.000
_cell.angle_alpha   90.00
_cell.angle_beta   90.00
_cell.angle_gamma   90.00
#
_symmetry.space_group_name_H-M   'P 1'
#
loop_
_entity.id
_entity.type
_entity.pdbx_description
1 polymer ?
#
loop_
_entity_poly.entity_id
_entity_poly.type
_entity_poly.pdbx_seq_one_letter_code
_entity_poly.pdbx_strand_id
1 'polypeptide(L)'
;MSVLYLIGMPCYYLGRLVDKCISAFYIRHTKNRLLFCGKNVSFSRRVQFAHCENIYIGNNTYINGGELVAGKNSKITIGDNCLISYNIHFRTVTHKYDKSDILIREQGCIEKDIVIGNNVWIGYGTQVLGGVVIGDNSIIGAGSIVTKNIPDNEVWAGVPAKFIKKR
;
A
#
# COMPACT_ATOMS: atom_id res chain seq x y z
N MET A 1 28.22 -37.88 2.89
CA MET A 1 27.47 -36.72 2.32
C MET A 1 26.80 -37.20 1.05
N SER A 2 25.49 -37.19 0.96
CA SER A 2 24.77 -37.74 -0.20
C SER A 2 24.92 -36.85 -1.44
N VAL A 3 24.99 -37.47 -2.62
CA VAL A 3 25.07 -36.82 -3.93
C VAL A 3 23.95 -35.75 -4.11
N LEU A 4 22.79 -36.00 -3.50
CA LEU A 4 21.67 -35.04 -3.44
C LEU A 4 22.05 -33.71 -2.75
N TYR A 5 22.94 -33.73 -1.75
CA TYR A 5 23.37 -32.50 -1.07
C TYR A 5 24.32 -31.67 -1.93
N LEU A 6 25.18 -32.34 -2.73
CA LEU A 6 26.14 -31.69 -3.64
C LEU A 6 25.46 -31.00 -4.84
N ILE A 7 24.32 -31.53 -5.32
CA ILE A 7 23.55 -30.94 -6.42
C ILE A 7 22.54 -29.91 -5.90
N GLY A 8 21.95 -30.12 -4.73
CA GLY A 8 20.94 -29.24 -4.16
C GLY A 8 21.46 -27.86 -3.78
N MET A 9 22.70 -27.76 -3.28
CA MET A 9 23.30 -26.48 -2.88
C MET A 9 23.49 -25.49 -4.04
N PRO A 10 24.10 -25.85 -5.16
CA PRO A 10 24.21 -24.95 -6.32
C PRO A 10 22.85 -24.53 -6.86
N CYS A 11 21.89 -25.43 -6.95
CA CYS A 11 20.52 -25.10 -7.40
C CYS A 11 19.82 -24.10 -6.45
N TYR A 12 20.00 -24.26 -5.13
CA TYR A 12 19.48 -23.33 -4.14
C TYR A 12 20.06 -21.91 -4.31
N TYR A 13 21.39 -21.80 -4.46
CA TYR A 13 22.03 -20.48 -4.66
C TYR A 13 21.65 -19.84 -5.98
N LEU A 14 21.57 -20.64 -7.07
CA LEU A 14 21.10 -20.15 -8.37
C LEU A 14 19.65 -19.64 -8.28
N GLY A 15 18.76 -20.39 -7.64
CA GLY A 15 17.39 -19.97 -7.39
C GLY A 15 17.29 -18.64 -6.64
N ARG A 16 18.10 -18.46 -5.59
CA ARG A 16 18.17 -17.19 -4.84
C ARG A 16 18.70 -16.03 -5.70
N LEU A 17 19.67 -16.29 -6.56
CA LEU A 17 20.21 -15.27 -7.46
C LEU A 17 19.14 -14.81 -8.47
N VAL A 18 18.48 -15.77 -9.11
CA VAL A 18 17.36 -15.50 -10.04
C VAL A 18 16.25 -14.69 -9.35
N ASP A 19 15.89 -15.08 -8.14
CA ASP A 19 14.86 -14.39 -7.34
C ASP A 19 15.25 -12.92 -7.02
N LYS A 20 16.52 -12.68 -6.69
CA LYS A 20 17.05 -11.31 -6.51
C LYS A 20 16.98 -10.49 -7.80
N CYS A 21 17.35 -11.08 -8.94
CA CYS A 21 17.31 -10.41 -10.24
C CYS A 21 15.87 -10.04 -10.61
N ILE A 22 14.92 -10.98 -10.46
CA ILE A 22 13.49 -10.74 -10.71
C ILE A 22 12.97 -9.63 -9.80
N SER A 23 13.32 -9.66 -8.52
CA SER A 23 12.90 -8.65 -7.55
C SER A 23 13.45 -7.27 -7.89
N ALA A 24 14.72 -7.18 -8.26
CA ALA A 24 15.35 -5.92 -8.66
C ALA A 24 14.72 -5.35 -9.93
N PHE A 25 14.44 -6.20 -10.91
CA PHE A 25 13.74 -5.80 -12.14
C PHE A 25 12.34 -5.27 -11.84
N TYR A 26 11.56 -6.02 -11.06
CA TYR A 26 10.21 -5.61 -10.67
C TYR A 26 10.21 -4.25 -9.98
N ILE A 27 11.07 -4.06 -8.99
CA ILE A 27 11.17 -2.81 -8.22
C ILE A 27 11.54 -1.65 -9.14
N ARG A 28 12.56 -1.82 -9.98
CA ARG A 28 13.00 -0.78 -10.93
C ARG A 28 11.91 -0.44 -11.93
N HIS A 29 11.28 -1.45 -12.52
CA HIS A 29 10.19 -1.27 -13.48
C HIS A 29 9.01 -0.52 -12.84
N THR A 30 8.59 -0.91 -11.64
CA THR A 30 7.50 -0.25 -10.92
C THR A 30 7.84 1.20 -10.59
N LYS A 31 9.04 1.48 -10.05
CA LYS A 31 9.48 2.85 -9.72
C LYS A 31 9.39 3.80 -10.92
N ASN A 32 9.75 3.33 -12.10
CA ASN A 32 9.71 4.14 -13.32
C ASN A 32 8.28 4.42 -13.84
N ARG A 33 7.27 3.70 -13.34
CA ARG A 33 5.87 3.85 -13.73
C ARG A 33 5.05 4.65 -12.72
N LEU A 34 5.56 4.85 -11.51
CA LEU A 34 4.88 5.67 -10.51
C LEU A 34 4.77 7.12 -10.97
N LEU A 35 3.67 7.79 -10.62
CA LEU A 35 3.49 9.24 -10.82
C LEU A 35 4.71 10.02 -10.26
N PHE A 36 5.14 9.61 -9.07
CA PHE A 36 6.37 10.09 -8.45
C PHE A 36 6.92 9.02 -7.51
N CYS A 37 8.23 8.89 -7.48
CA CYS A 37 8.95 8.03 -6.54
C CYS A 37 10.13 8.79 -5.97
N GLY A 38 10.04 9.15 -4.70
CA GLY A 38 11.03 9.92 -3.96
C GLY A 38 12.37 9.19 -3.78
N LYS A 39 13.32 9.88 -3.16
CA LYS A 39 14.62 9.30 -2.79
C LYS A 39 14.44 8.30 -1.65
N ASN A 40 15.26 7.24 -1.63
CA ASN A 40 15.28 6.21 -0.59
C ASN A 40 13.92 5.49 -0.39
N VAL A 41 13.06 5.46 -1.41
CA VAL A 41 11.84 4.65 -1.39
C VAL A 41 12.20 3.18 -1.53
N SER A 42 11.66 2.34 -0.64
CA SER A 42 11.81 0.90 -0.74
C SER A 42 10.48 0.17 -0.65
N PHE A 43 10.29 -0.82 -1.49
CA PHE A 43 9.18 -1.75 -1.41
C PHE A 43 9.61 -3.13 -1.93
N SER A 44 8.95 -4.17 -1.44
CA SER A 44 9.20 -5.53 -1.90
C SER A 44 8.35 -5.87 -3.12
N ARG A 45 8.69 -6.94 -3.84
CA ARG A 45 7.82 -7.48 -4.90
C ARG A 45 6.47 -8.03 -4.40
N ARG A 46 6.26 -8.06 -3.07
CA ARG A 46 4.97 -8.42 -2.45
C ARG A 46 3.98 -7.26 -2.45
N VAL A 47 4.39 -6.07 -2.90
CA VAL A 47 3.48 -4.94 -3.10
C VAL A 47 2.95 -4.99 -4.52
N GLN A 48 1.63 -5.09 -4.65
CA GLN A 48 0.96 -5.02 -5.93
C GLN A 48 0.47 -3.60 -6.18
N PHE A 49 0.71 -3.10 -7.39
CA PHE A 49 0.30 -1.77 -7.80
C PHE A 49 -0.65 -1.87 -8.99
N ALA A 50 -1.76 -1.12 -8.94
CA ALA A 50 -2.60 -0.88 -10.09
C ALA A 50 -2.67 0.62 -10.38
N HIS A 51 -2.61 1.00 -11.65
CA HIS A 51 -2.54 2.40 -12.10
C HIS A 51 -1.38 3.16 -11.43
N CYS A 52 -0.16 2.65 -11.61
CA CYS A 52 1.06 3.24 -11.05
C CYS A 52 1.19 4.73 -11.38
N GLU A 53 0.74 5.15 -12.55
CA GLU A 53 0.72 6.54 -13.03
C GLU A 53 -0.12 7.49 -12.17
N ASN A 54 -0.91 6.95 -11.24
CA ASN A 54 -1.73 7.68 -10.29
C ASN A 54 -1.26 7.51 -8.83
N ILE A 55 -0.05 6.96 -8.62
CA ILE A 55 0.49 6.72 -7.28
C ILE A 55 1.75 7.55 -7.07
N TYR A 56 1.73 8.39 -6.03
CA TYR A 56 2.84 9.21 -5.55
C TYR A 56 3.38 8.63 -4.24
N ILE A 57 4.70 8.45 -4.15
CA ILE A 57 5.38 8.00 -2.92
C ILE A 57 6.53 8.95 -2.63
N GLY A 58 6.48 9.62 -1.49
CA GLY A 58 7.46 10.57 -1.00
C GLY A 58 8.79 9.92 -0.58
N ASN A 59 9.71 10.75 -0.09
CA ASN A 59 11.07 10.34 0.25
C ASN A 59 11.12 9.46 1.52
N ASN A 60 12.15 8.62 1.63
CA ASN A 60 12.44 7.82 2.84
C ASN A 60 11.26 6.95 3.30
N THR A 61 10.34 6.59 2.41
CA THR A 61 9.15 5.79 2.71
C THR A 61 9.38 4.33 2.33
N TYR A 62 8.97 3.40 3.21
CA TYR A 62 8.98 1.99 2.86
C TYR A 62 7.58 1.36 2.93
N ILE A 63 7.36 0.36 2.06
CA ILE A 63 6.13 -0.42 1.97
C ILE A 63 6.51 -1.90 1.90
N ASN A 64 6.19 -2.66 2.93
CA ASN A 64 6.65 -4.05 3.05
C ASN A 64 5.82 -5.05 2.24
N GLY A 65 4.53 -4.81 2.03
CA GLY A 65 3.68 -5.71 1.25
C GLY A 65 2.21 -5.33 1.28
N GLY A 66 1.45 -5.79 0.28
CA GLY A 66 0.01 -5.55 0.14
C GLY A 66 -0.35 -4.93 -1.19
N GLU A 67 -1.42 -4.17 -1.26
CA GLU A 67 -1.97 -3.64 -2.50
C GLU A 67 -2.18 -2.13 -2.44
N LEU A 68 -1.70 -1.43 -3.47
CA LEU A 68 -2.02 -0.04 -3.76
C LEU A 68 -2.76 0.01 -5.10
N VAL A 69 -4.08 0.13 -5.04
CA VAL A 69 -4.96 0.10 -6.20
C VAL A 69 -5.58 1.47 -6.40
N ALA A 70 -4.94 2.29 -7.20
CA ALA A 70 -5.51 3.55 -7.67
C ALA A 70 -6.54 3.29 -8.77
N GLY A 71 -7.50 4.19 -8.93
CA GLY A 71 -8.41 4.21 -10.07
C GLY A 71 -7.80 4.96 -11.27
N LYS A 72 -8.56 5.03 -12.35
CA LYS A 72 -8.17 5.80 -13.55
C LYS A 72 -8.18 7.30 -13.31
N ASN A 73 -9.11 7.77 -12.46
CA ASN A 73 -9.36 9.18 -12.20
C ASN A 73 -9.13 9.56 -10.73
N SER A 74 -8.48 8.70 -9.95
CA SER A 74 -8.19 8.92 -8.54
C SER A 74 -6.76 8.52 -8.20
N LYS A 75 -6.21 9.12 -7.15
CA LYS A 75 -4.80 9.01 -6.78
C LYS A 75 -4.61 8.40 -5.39
N ILE A 76 -3.46 7.77 -5.22
CA ILE A 76 -2.90 7.44 -3.90
C ILE A 76 -1.66 8.30 -3.72
N THR A 77 -1.67 9.16 -2.70
CA THR A 77 -0.53 9.99 -2.32
C THR A 77 -0.02 9.55 -0.96
N ILE A 78 1.26 9.22 -0.88
CA ILE A 78 1.95 8.85 0.37
C ILE A 78 3.10 9.83 0.55
N GLY A 79 3.14 10.50 1.71
CA GLY A 79 4.15 11.49 2.05
C GLY A 79 5.52 10.90 2.35
N ASP A 80 6.36 11.74 2.92
CA ASP A 80 7.74 11.43 3.29
C ASP A 80 7.82 10.68 4.63
N ASN A 81 8.89 9.88 4.81
CA ASN A 81 9.23 9.20 6.06
C ASN A 81 8.14 8.24 6.59
N CYS A 82 7.31 7.68 5.72
CA CYS A 82 6.24 6.77 6.12
C CYS A 82 6.74 5.33 6.29
N LEU A 83 6.20 4.66 7.31
CA LEU A 83 6.48 3.28 7.66
C LEU A 83 5.22 2.44 7.41
N ILE A 84 5.16 1.72 6.28
CA ILE A 84 3.98 0.96 5.87
C ILE A 84 4.27 -0.54 5.95
N SER A 85 3.53 -1.23 6.78
CA SER A 85 3.73 -2.65 7.11
C SER A 85 3.28 -3.59 5.97
N TYR A 86 3.14 -4.87 6.28
CA TYR A 86 2.68 -5.90 5.34
C TYR A 86 1.16 -5.98 5.26
N ASN A 87 0.67 -6.58 4.16
CA ASN A 87 -0.72 -6.93 3.95
C ASN A 87 -1.68 -5.72 4.04
N ILE A 88 -1.18 -4.55 3.65
CA ILE A 88 -2.01 -3.34 3.58
C ILE A 88 -2.88 -3.35 2.33
N HIS A 89 -4.00 -2.66 2.38
CA HIS A 89 -4.91 -2.55 1.25
C HIS A 89 -5.43 -1.12 1.11
N PHE A 90 -4.91 -0.38 0.12
CA PHE A 90 -5.35 0.97 -0.22
C PHE A 90 -6.07 0.92 -1.56
N ARG A 91 -7.35 1.26 -1.58
CA ARG A 91 -8.16 1.19 -2.79
C ARG A 91 -9.02 2.45 -2.94
N THR A 92 -8.81 3.16 -4.03
CA THR A 92 -9.51 4.41 -4.32
C THR A 92 -10.85 4.21 -5.05
N VAL A 93 -11.10 3.00 -5.53
CA VAL A 93 -12.28 2.65 -6.34
C VAL A 93 -13.20 1.72 -5.58
N THR A 94 -14.51 1.99 -5.58
CA THR A 94 -15.53 1.09 -5.08
C THR A 94 -16.80 1.16 -5.94
N HIS A 95 -17.67 0.16 -5.83
CA HIS A 95 -18.96 0.18 -6.53
C HIS A 95 -19.90 1.22 -5.92
N LYS A 96 -20.72 1.86 -6.78
CA LYS A 96 -21.89 2.61 -6.34
C LYS A 96 -22.99 1.63 -5.93
N TYR A 97 -23.74 1.99 -4.89
CA TYR A 97 -24.81 1.14 -4.33
C TYR A 97 -25.98 1.95 -3.74
N ASP A 98 -26.06 3.24 -4.08
CA ASP A 98 -27.00 4.20 -3.51
C ASP A 98 -28.42 4.06 -4.09
N LYS A 99 -28.57 3.40 -5.25
CA LYS A 99 -29.86 3.16 -5.88
C LYS A 99 -30.35 1.74 -5.62
N SER A 100 -31.44 1.60 -4.85
CA SER A 100 -31.97 0.29 -4.47
C SER A 100 -32.73 -0.45 -5.58
N ASP A 101 -33.16 0.28 -6.60
CA ASP A 101 -33.91 -0.20 -7.76
C ASP A 101 -33.03 -0.64 -8.95
N ILE A 102 -31.71 -0.42 -8.85
CA ILE A 102 -30.73 -0.76 -9.88
C ILE A 102 -29.74 -1.77 -9.32
N LEU A 103 -29.43 -2.80 -10.10
CA LEU A 103 -28.41 -3.79 -9.71
C LEU A 103 -27.06 -3.09 -9.44
N ILE A 104 -26.37 -3.44 -8.37
CA ILE A 104 -25.07 -2.84 -7.98
C ILE A 104 -24.09 -2.86 -9.16
N ARG A 105 -24.03 -3.95 -9.91
CA ARG A 105 -23.15 -4.10 -11.09
C ARG A 105 -23.42 -3.09 -12.21
N GLU A 106 -24.60 -2.50 -12.24
CA GLU A 106 -25.05 -1.56 -13.28
C GLU A 106 -24.91 -0.10 -12.85
N GLN A 107 -24.68 0.16 -11.56
CA GLN A 107 -24.52 1.50 -11.04
C GLN A 107 -23.13 2.11 -11.32
N GLY A 108 -22.16 1.28 -11.78
CA GLY A 108 -20.79 1.71 -12.00
C GLY A 108 -19.97 1.86 -10.73
N CYS A 109 -18.93 2.67 -10.78
CA CYS A 109 -17.98 2.85 -9.68
C CYS A 109 -17.89 4.32 -9.25
N ILE A 110 -17.43 4.54 -8.03
CA ILE A 110 -17.00 5.84 -7.51
C ILE A 110 -15.53 5.76 -7.19
N GLU A 111 -14.80 6.82 -7.53
CA GLU A 111 -13.37 6.95 -7.27
C GLU A 111 -13.13 8.15 -6.35
N LYS A 112 -12.30 7.97 -5.32
CA LYS A 112 -11.91 9.03 -4.39
C LYS A 112 -10.45 8.84 -4.00
N ASP A 113 -9.70 9.92 -3.96
CA ASP A 113 -8.28 9.92 -3.60
C ASP A 113 -8.05 9.38 -2.19
N ILE A 114 -6.87 8.79 -1.98
CA ILE A 114 -6.32 8.48 -0.65
C ILE A 114 -5.09 9.34 -0.45
N VAL A 115 -5.02 10.03 0.67
CA VAL A 115 -3.87 10.86 1.04
C VAL A 115 -3.33 10.40 2.39
N ILE A 116 -2.06 10.02 2.40
CA ILE A 116 -1.30 9.71 3.62
C ILE A 116 -0.27 10.82 3.77
N GLY A 117 -0.29 11.51 4.91
CA GLY A 117 0.65 12.58 5.24
C GLY A 117 2.08 12.09 5.46
N ASN A 118 2.90 12.93 6.06
CA ASN A 118 4.30 12.65 6.36
C ASN A 118 4.46 11.94 7.70
N ASN A 119 5.52 11.12 7.84
CA ASN A 119 5.86 10.46 9.09
C ASN A 119 4.70 9.64 9.69
N VAL A 120 3.94 8.95 8.82
CA VAL A 120 2.81 8.11 9.21
C VAL A 120 3.25 6.67 9.36
N TRP A 121 2.81 6.01 10.43
CA TRP A 121 3.00 4.58 10.60
C TRP A 121 1.68 3.81 10.39
N ILE A 122 1.67 2.93 9.39
CA ILE A 122 0.55 2.05 9.08
C ILE A 122 0.88 0.62 9.51
N GLY A 123 0.10 0.09 10.46
CA GLY A 123 0.25 -1.26 10.98
C GLY A 123 -0.14 -2.36 9.98
N TYR A 124 0.26 -3.59 10.29
CA TYR A 124 -0.02 -4.80 9.50
C TYR A 124 -1.53 -4.97 9.21
N GLY A 125 -1.88 -5.35 8.00
CA GLY A 125 -3.27 -5.70 7.65
C GLY A 125 -4.24 -4.51 7.62
N THR A 126 -3.75 -3.27 7.62
CA THR A 126 -4.59 -2.09 7.57
C THR A 126 -5.21 -1.90 6.20
N GLN A 127 -6.51 -1.58 6.17
CA GLN A 127 -7.22 -1.14 4.97
C GLN A 127 -7.54 0.35 5.06
N VAL A 128 -7.31 1.08 3.96
CA VAL A 128 -7.67 2.50 3.83
C VAL A 128 -8.63 2.65 2.66
N LEU A 129 -9.82 3.18 2.93
CA LEU A 129 -10.86 3.34 1.92
C LEU A 129 -10.68 4.64 1.13
N GLY A 130 -11.21 4.66 -0.09
CA GLY A 130 -11.20 5.84 -0.95
C GLY A 130 -11.89 7.04 -0.31
N GLY A 131 -11.25 8.21 -0.42
CA GLY A 131 -11.67 9.47 0.18
C GLY A 131 -11.09 9.77 1.55
N VAL A 132 -10.22 8.89 2.07
CA VAL A 132 -9.60 9.08 3.39
C VAL A 132 -8.32 9.91 3.27
N VAL A 133 -8.18 10.85 4.20
CA VAL A 133 -6.95 11.60 4.47
C VAL A 133 -6.43 11.20 5.86
N ILE A 134 -5.18 10.76 5.94
CA ILE A 134 -4.47 10.50 7.20
C ILE A 134 -3.43 11.59 7.37
N GLY A 135 -3.58 12.36 8.45
CA GLY A 135 -2.72 13.51 8.76
C GLY A 135 -1.30 13.12 9.17
N ASP A 136 -0.44 14.11 9.20
CA ASP A 136 0.98 13.97 9.52
C ASP A 136 1.20 13.38 10.91
N ASN A 137 2.29 12.63 11.08
CA ASN A 137 2.70 12.05 12.36
C ASN A 137 1.68 11.08 12.98
N SER A 138 0.72 10.55 12.23
CA SER A 138 -0.31 9.67 12.77
C SER A 138 0.09 8.20 12.74
N ILE A 139 -0.52 7.41 13.59
CA ILE A 139 -0.28 5.97 13.72
C ILE A 139 -1.60 5.21 13.56
N ILE A 140 -1.59 4.21 12.68
CA ILE A 140 -2.72 3.31 12.48
C ILE A 140 -2.36 1.92 13.00
N GLY A 141 -3.10 1.45 13.98
CA GLY A 141 -2.91 0.11 14.57
C GLY A 141 -3.16 -1.02 13.56
N ALA A 142 -2.52 -2.15 13.79
CA ALA A 142 -2.66 -3.32 12.92
C ALA A 142 -4.12 -3.80 12.82
N GLY A 143 -4.51 -4.34 11.65
CA GLY A 143 -5.85 -4.87 11.39
C GLY A 143 -6.96 -3.82 11.32
N SER A 144 -6.62 -2.55 11.23
CA SER A 144 -7.61 -1.46 11.21
C SER A 144 -8.25 -1.29 9.83
N ILE A 145 -9.51 -0.85 9.82
CA ILE A 145 -10.20 -0.38 8.60
C ILE A 145 -10.48 1.11 8.76
N VAL A 146 -9.75 1.94 8.01
CA VAL A 146 -9.85 3.40 8.05
C VAL A 146 -10.92 3.85 7.08
N THR A 147 -12.03 4.36 7.62
CA THR A 147 -13.22 4.79 6.86
C THR A 147 -13.48 6.29 6.93
N LYS A 148 -12.69 7.03 7.72
CA LYS A 148 -12.81 8.48 7.94
C LYS A 148 -11.44 9.13 8.02
N ASN A 149 -11.39 10.44 7.80
CA ASN A 149 -10.17 11.22 7.94
C ASN A 149 -9.61 11.15 9.37
N ILE A 150 -8.31 11.09 9.46
CA ILE A 150 -7.54 11.06 10.71
C ILE A 150 -6.73 12.34 10.80
N PRO A 151 -6.92 13.15 11.87
CA PRO A 151 -6.11 14.34 12.12
C PRO A 151 -4.64 14.03 12.36
N ASP A 152 -3.82 15.08 12.31
CA ASP A 152 -2.39 14.99 12.63
C ASP A 152 -2.16 14.57 14.08
N ASN A 153 -1.04 13.86 14.32
CA ASN A 153 -0.56 13.49 15.64
C ASN A 153 -1.54 12.63 16.44
N GLU A 154 -2.25 11.74 15.78
CA GLU A 154 -3.21 10.84 16.43
C GLU A 154 -2.88 9.37 16.21
N VAL A 155 -3.28 8.54 17.18
CA VAL A 155 -3.23 7.08 17.13
C VAL A 155 -4.65 6.57 16.99
N TRP A 156 -4.91 5.79 15.93
CA TRP A 156 -6.21 5.20 15.64
C TRP A 156 -6.09 3.69 15.43
N ALA A 157 -7.12 2.93 15.82
CA ALA A 157 -7.14 1.49 15.60
C ALA A 157 -8.59 0.94 15.58
N GLY A 158 -8.74 -0.29 15.05
CA GLY A 158 -9.98 -1.07 15.08
C GLY A 158 -10.75 -1.09 13.76
N VAL A 159 -11.93 -1.73 13.79
CA VAL A 159 -12.84 -1.94 12.65
C VAL A 159 -14.25 -1.48 13.04
N PRO A 160 -14.71 -0.31 12.56
CA PRO A 160 -13.91 0.73 11.90
C PRO A 160 -12.90 1.38 12.84
N ALA A 161 -11.83 1.95 12.29
CA ALA A 161 -10.83 2.65 13.10
C ALA A 161 -11.43 3.80 13.89
N LYS A 162 -11.03 3.90 15.15
CA LYS A 162 -11.43 4.96 16.09
C LYS A 162 -10.21 5.56 16.78
N PHE A 163 -10.35 6.80 17.24
CA PHE A 163 -9.34 7.50 18.02
C PHE A 163 -9.01 6.72 19.29
N ILE A 164 -7.74 6.55 19.57
CA ILE A 164 -7.22 5.91 20.78
C ILE A 164 -6.59 6.96 21.70
N LYS A 165 -5.66 7.77 21.16
CA LYS A 165 -4.97 8.81 21.91
C LYS A 165 -4.24 9.79 20.97
N LYS A 166 -3.79 10.91 21.52
CA LYS A 166 -2.77 11.74 20.88
C LYS A 166 -1.42 11.02 20.91
N ARG A 167 -0.60 11.30 19.91
CA ARG A 167 0.78 10.79 19.83
C ARG A 167 1.72 11.61 20.72
#